data_60a61b84aa05255fe87d57bb8733f7cd
#
_entry.id   60a61b84aa05255fe87d57bb8733f7cd
#
_cell.length_a   1.000
_cell.length_b   1.000
_cell.length_c   1.000
_cell.angle_alpha   90.00
_cell.angle_beta   90.00
_cell.angle_gamma   90.00
#
_symmetry.space_group_name_H-M   'P 1'
#
loop_
_entity.id
_entity.type
_entity.pdbx_description
1 polymer ?
#
loop_
_entity_poly.entity_id
_entity_poly.type
_entity_poly.pdbx_seq_one_letter_code
_entity_poly.pdbx_strand_id
1 'polypeptide(L)'
;MPNIDVNGHNFHYLEIEGEQPTVLMLCSTGLDSRQWRDMLPLIEGRRIVCPHYLCYPKSGNWKGEGDIDSWTDYLAAESLLLREDGQVDILGHSYGGFIGLMLAVNHPEKIRRMAFHEPTVWGCLQHTDREDLKNEFGEVVETFFTEGLEPEDFLRDFVDYWNVPGAWDSMLDNRRDMWR
;
A
#
# COMPACT_ATOMS: atom_id res chain seq x y z
N MET A 1 6.58 14.53 11.89
CA MET A 1 5.61 13.84 11.04
C MET A 1 4.42 13.50 11.91
N PRO A 2 3.22 13.80 11.45
CA PRO A 2 2.00 13.66 12.24
C PRO A 2 1.49 12.22 12.30
N ASN A 3 0.54 12.00 13.22
CA ASN A 3 -0.20 10.76 13.39
C ASN A 3 -1.71 11.03 13.34
N ILE A 4 -2.47 10.01 12.98
CA ILE A 4 -3.93 10.00 13.02
C ILE A 4 -4.39 8.75 13.74
N ASP A 5 -5.38 8.89 14.63
CA ASP A 5 -6.06 7.75 15.24
C ASP A 5 -7.32 7.43 14.43
N VAL A 6 -7.46 6.16 14.06
CA VAL A 6 -8.64 5.64 13.36
C VAL A 6 -9.06 4.36 14.04
N ASN A 7 -10.22 4.38 14.66
CA ASN A 7 -10.81 3.26 15.40
C ASN A 7 -9.86 2.66 16.47
N GLY A 8 -9.08 3.53 17.16
CA GLY A 8 -8.15 3.11 18.20
C GLY A 8 -6.79 2.61 17.70
N HIS A 9 -6.57 2.65 16.38
CA HIS A 9 -5.29 2.36 15.77
C HIS A 9 -4.58 3.67 15.37
N ASN A 10 -3.30 3.77 15.73
CA ASN A 10 -2.48 4.94 15.43
C ASN A 10 -1.75 4.76 14.10
N PHE A 11 -2.01 5.63 13.15
CA PHE A 11 -1.35 5.66 11.84
C PHE A 11 -0.42 6.85 11.75
N HIS A 12 0.81 6.57 11.37
CA HIS A 12 1.77 7.61 10.99
C HIS A 12 1.53 8.03 9.53
N TYR A 13 1.82 9.28 9.18
CA TYR A 13 1.82 9.72 7.79
C TYR A 13 2.89 10.77 7.51
N LEU A 14 3.41 10.76 6.30
CA LEU A 14 4.21 11.86 5.77
C LEU A 14 3.27 12.96 5.33
N GLU A 15 3.61 14.18 5.69
CA GLU A 15 2.95 15.39 5.22
C GLU A 15 4.02 16.38 4.75
N ILE A 16 3.86 16.89 3.54
CA ILE A 16 4.68 17.95 2.97
C ILE A 16 3.73 19.07 2.57
N GLU A 17 3.94 20.23 3.14
CA GLU A 17 3.15 21.42 2.81
C GLU A 17 3.43 21.89 1.38
N GLY A 18 2.40 22.42 0.71
CA GLY A 18 2.50 22.87 -0.66
C GLY A 18 1.16 23.33 -1.23
N GLU A 19 1.13 23.55 -2.53
CA GLU A 19 -0.04 24.01 -3.25
C GLU A 19 -1.06 22.89 -3.50
N GLN A 20 -2.32 23.27 -3.55
CA GLN A 20 -3.41 22.38 -3.95
C GLN A 20 -3.44 22.13 -5.48
N PRO A 21 -4.02 21.06 -5.95
CA PRO A 21 -4.64 19.99 -5.15
C PRO A 21 -3.58 19.05 -4.53
N THR A 22 -3.90 18.51 -3.37
CA THR A 22 -3.06 17.54 -2.65
C THR A 22 -2.79 16.31 -3.51
N VAL A 23 -1.60 15.75 -3.37
CA VAL A 23 -1.26 14.41 -3.87
C VAL A 23 -1.29 13.43 -2.70
N LEU A 24 -2.28 12.53 -2.70
CA LEU A 24 -2.36 11.41 -1.78
C LEU A 24 -1.57 10.24 -2.35
N MET A 25 -0.45 9.89 -1.69
CA MET A 25 0.47 8.84 -2.14
C MET A 25 0.28 7.58 -1.32
N LEU A 26 -0.04 6.47 -1.98
CA LEU A 26 -0.38 5.19 -1.35
C LEU A 26 0.67 4.14 -1.69
N CYS A 27 1.33 3.61 -0.66
CA CYS A 27 2.49 2.74 -0.81
C CYS A 27 2.11 1.30 -1.13
N SER A 28 3.08 0.56 -1.68
CA SER A 28 3.01 -0.89 -1.83
C SER A 28 3.10 -1.60 -0.49
N THR A 29 2.69 -2.87 -0.45
CA THR A 29 2.95 -3.77 0.68
C THR A 29 4.44 -3.81 1.02
N GLY A 30 4.77 -3.77 2.31
CA GLY A 30 6.15 -3.80 2.80
C GLY A 30 6.93 -2.49 2.65
N LEU A 31 6.33 -1.44 2.08
CA LEU A 31 6.98 -0.16 1.82
C LEU A 31 6.28 1.01 2.53
N ASP A 32 7.04 2.05 2.84
CA ASP A 32 6.55 3.30 3.41
C ASP A 32 6.79 4.49 2.47
N SER A 33 6.57 5.71 2.94
CA SER A 33 6.73 6.94 2.15
C SER A 33 8.11 7.10 1.50
N ARG A 34 9.14 6.37 1.94
CA ARG A 34 10.47 6.36 1.31
C ARG A 34 10.47 5.76 -0.10
N GLN A 35 9.45 4.95 -0.42
CA GLN A 35 9.21 4.46 -1.78
C GLN A 35 9.18 5.60 -2.80
N TRP A 36 8.62 6.73 -2.42
CA TRP A 36 8.35 7.87 -3.31
C TRP A 36 9.49 8.87 -3.40
N ARG A 37 10.63 8.62 -2.74
CA ARG A 37 11.74 9.58 -2.63
C ARG A 37 12.14 10.18 -3.98
N ASP A 38 12.27 9.35 -5.01
CA ASP A 38 12.76 9.77 -6.33
C ASP A 38 11.67 10.47 -7.15
N MET A 39 10.39 10.34 -6.73
CA MET A 39 9.27 11.03 -7.36
C MET A 39 8.96 12.40 -6.74
N LEU A 40 9.32 12.61 -5.47
CA LEU A 40 9.05 13.87 -4.79
C LEU A 40 9.57 15.10 -5.54
N PRO A 41 10.80 15.10 -6.12
CA PRO A 41 11.29 16.24 -6.91
C PRO A 41 10.48 16.53 -8.18
N LEU A 42 9.78 15.52 -8.73
CA LEU A 42 8.96 15.69 -9.95
C LEU A 42 7.61 16.36 -9.68
N ILE A 43 7.20 16.41 -8.41
CA ILE A 43 5.95 17.01 -7.95
C ILE A 43 6.21 18.09 -6.90
N GLU A 44 7.39 18.72 -6.97
CA GLU A 44 7.79 19.79 -6.06
C GLU A 44 6.75 20.92 -6.04
N GLY A 45 6.58 21.52 -4.86
CA GLY A 45 5.62 22.58 -4.63
C GLY A 45 4.18 22.12 -4.35
N ARG A 46 3.87 20.83 -4.57
CA ARG A 46 2.55 20.25 -4.26
C ARG A 46 2.46 19.84 -2.80
N ARG A 47 1.26 20.03 -2.22
CA ARG A 47 0.94 19.42 -0.94
C ARG A 47 0.90 17.90 -1.10
N ILE A 48 1.58 17.16 -0.22
CA ILE A 48 1.69 15.70 -0.27
C ILE A 48 1.25 15.12 1.06
N VAL A 49 0.43 14.07 1.00
CA VAL A 49 0.03 13.26 2.14
C VAL A 49 0.26 11.79 1.80
N CYS A 50 0.95 11.05 2.67
CA CYS A 50 1.24 9.64 2.45
C CYS A 50 1.09 8.85 3.75
N PRO A 51 -0.03 8.12 3.94
CA PRO A 51 -0.21 7.25 5.10
C PRO A 51 0.79 6.10 5.08
N HIS A 52 1.24 5.72 6.29
CA HIS A 52 1.90 4.43 6.54
C HIS A 52 0.84 3.48 7.09
N TYR A 53 0.82 2.26 6.59
CA TYR A 53 -0.15 1.26 7.03
C TYR A 53 0.15 0.74 8.44
N LEU A 54 -0.78 -0.01 9.03
CA LEU A 54 -0.55 -0.65 10.34
C LEU A 54 0.64 -1.62 10.28
N CYS A 55 1.28 -1.80 11.41
CA CYS A 55 2.49 -2.62 11.57
C CYS A 55 3.73 -2.11 10.80
N TYR A 56 3.62 -0.97 10.11
CA TYR A 56 4.75 -0.31 9.45
C TYR A 56 5.47 0.65 10.39
N PRO A 57 6.73 1.00 10.10
CA PRO A 57 7.50 1.87 10.99
C PRO A 57 6.75 3.15 11.36
N LYS A 58 6.67 3.43 12.66
CA LYS A 58 6.00 4.56 13.32
C LYS A 58 4.47 4.49 13.39
N SER A 59 3.81 3.64 12.62
CA SER A 59 2.41 3.30 12.86
C SER A 59 2.29 2.31 14.02
N GLY A 60 1.10 2.23 14.61
CA GLY A 60 0.81 1.26 15.67
C GLY A 60 0.69 -0.16 15.11
N ASN A 61 0.72 -1.12 16.04
CA ASN A 61 0.44 -2.51 15.72
C ASN A 61 -1.07 -2.77 15.67
N TRP A 62 -1.45 -3.84 14.98
CA TRP A 62 -2.80 -4.36 15.01
C TRP A 62 -3.19 -4.74 16.44
N LYS A 63 -4.39 -4.34 16.87
CA LYS A 63 -4.92 -4.57 18.22
C LYS A 63 -6.25 -5.34 18.21
N GLY A 64 -6.74 -5.71 17.02
CA GLY A 64 -7.95 -6.50 16.86
C GLY A 64 -7.72 -7.99 17.06
N GLU A 65 -8.80 -8.76 17.04
CA GLU A 65 -8.76 -10.21 16.99
C GLU A 65 -8.66 -10.68 15.53
N GLY A 66 -7.94 -11.78 15.29
CA GLY A 66 -7.72 -12.33 13.95
C GLY A 66 -6.74 -11.53 13.10
N ASP A 67 -6.83 -11.74 11.80
CA ASP A 67 -5.93 -11.12 10.82
C ASP A 67 -6.31 -9.66 10.57
N ILE A 68 -5.29 -8.86 10.25
CA ILE A 68 -5.49 -7.50 9.78
C ILE A 68 -6.16 -7.54 8.40
N ASP A 69 -7.16 -6.69 8.21
CA ASP A 69 -7.81 -6.53 6.92
C ASP A 69 -7.41 -5.20 6.24
N SER A 70 -7.58 -5.17 4.92
CA SER A 70 -7.32 -3.97 4.12
C SER A 70 -8.28 -2.81 4.43
N TRP A 71 -9.40 -3.08 5.07
CA TRP A 71 -10.38 -2.07 5.43
C TRP A 71 -9.83 -1.10 6.48
N THR A 72 -9.00 -1.58 7.40
CA THR A 72 -8.38 -0.74 8.44
C THR A 72 -7.41 0.28 7.83
N ASP A 73 -6.58 -0.13 6.86
CA ASP A 73 -5.68 0.76 6.14
C ASP A 73 -6.44 1.71 5.21
N TYR A 74 -7.53 1.23 4.58
CA TYR A 74 -8.44 2.07 3.81
C TYR A 74 -9.03 3.20 4.65
N LEU A 75 -9.54 2.92 5.85
CA LEU A 75 -10.10 3.94 6.74
C LEU A 75 -9.09 5.01 7.14
N ALA A 76 -7.82 4.65 7.28
CA ALA A 76 -6.76 5.62 7.54
C ALA A 76 -6.53 6.54 6.33
N ALA A 77 -6.46 5.97 5.12
CA ALA A 77 -6.33 6.74 3.89
C ALA A 77 -7.56 7.62 3.64
N GLU A 78 -8.77 7.09 3.87
CA GLU A 78 -10.04 7.83 3.79
C GLU A 78 -10.08 9.02 4.75
N SER A 79 -9.67 8.81 6.00
CA SER A 79 -9.64 9.86 7.00
C SER A 79 -8.71 11.01 6.60
N LEU A 80 -7.61 10.72 5.93
CA LEU A 80 -6.70 11.74 5.39
C LEU A 80 -7.29 12.43 4.15
N LEU A 81 -7.91 11.67 3.24
CA LEU A 81 -8.63 12.21 2.08
C LEU A 81 -9.72 13.20 2.50
N LEU A 82 -10.53 12.84 3.50
CA LEU A 82 -11.66 13.67 3.93
C LEU A 82 -11.25 14.94 4.67
N ARG A 83 -10.01 15.05 5.12
CA ARG A 83 -9.44 16.30 5.70
C ARG A 83 -9.12 17.36 4.66
N GLU A 84 -8.94 16.96 3.40
CA GLU A 84 -8.62 17.91 2.34
C GLU A 84 -9.87 18.70 1.92
N ASP A 85 -9.75 20.01 1.78
CA ASP A 85 -10.88 20.89 1.46
C ASP A 85 -11.39 20.72 0.03
N GLY A 86 -10.55 20.22 -0.88
CA GLY A 86 -10.87 20.04 -2.30
C GLY A 86 -10.71 18.61 -2.78
N GLN A 87 -10.67 18.48 -4.10
CA GLN A 87 -10.32 17.23 -4.75
C GLN A 87 -8.81 16.97 -4.66
N VAL A 88 -8.42 15.70 -4.60
CA VAL A 88 -7.03 15.25 -4.56
C VAL A 88 -6.63 14.49 -5.82
N ASP A 89 -5.33 14.43 -6.07
CA ASP A 89 -4.75 13.47 -6.99
C ASP A 89 -4.29 12.25 -6.19
N ILE A 90 -4.54 11.03 -6.68
CA ILE A 90 -4.05 9.81 -6.05
C ILE A 90 -2.90 9.24 -6.88
N LEU A 91 -1.80 8.91 -6.22
CA LEU A 91 -0.71 8.12 -6.77
C LEU A 91 -0.57 6.85 -5.93
N GLY A 92 -0.77 5.68 -6.53
CA GLY A 92 -0.75 4.41 -5.82
C GLY A 92 0.10 3.36 -6.50
N HIS A 93 0.76 2.52 -5.71
CA HIS A 93 1.52 1.39 -6.19
C HIS A 93 1.03 0.10 -5.52
N SER A 94 0.80 -0.94 -6.31
CA SER A 94 0.44 -2.28 -5.84
C SER A 94 -0.76 -2.22 -4.86
N TYR A 95 -0.59 -2.63 -3.61
CA TYR A 95 -1.59 -2.54 -2.54
C TYR A 95 -2.15 -1.11 -2.36
N GLY A 96 -1.29 -0.09 -2.44
CA GLY A 96 -1.73 1.31 -2.41
C GLY A 96 -2.61 1.68 -3.61
N GLY A 97 -2.39 1.06 -4.76
CA GLY A 97 -3.28 1.19 -5.92
C GLY A 97 -4.66 0.60 -5.65
N PHE A 98 -4.74 -0.54 -4.96
CA PHE A 98 -6.00 -1.14 -4.52
C PHE A 98 -6.74 -0.23 -3.53
N ILE A 99 -6.06 0.29 -2.50
CA ILE A 99 -6.65 1.26 -1.55
C ILE A 99 -7.14 2.51 -2.30
N GLY A 100 -6.37 3.02 -3.26
CA GLY A 100 -6.75 4.16 -4.08
C GLY A 100 -8.00 3.93 -4.92
N LEU A 101 -8.19 2.73 -5.45
CA LEU A 101 -9.42 2.34 -6.15
C LEU A 101 -10.62 2.27 -5.20
N MET A 102 -10.44 1.74 -3.99
CA MET A 102 -11.49 1.76 -2.97
C MET A 102 -11.92 3.20 -2.64
N LEU A 103 -10.97 4.12 -2.46
CA LEU A 103 -11.26 5.54 -2.25
C LEU A 103 -12.05 6.15 -3.42
N ALA A 104 -11.65 5.84 -4.65
CA ALA A 104 -12.31 6.37 -5.83
C ALA A 104 -13.75 5.86 -6.01
N VAL A 105 -14.03 4.62 -5.61
CA VAL A 105 -15.37 4.04 -5.64
C VAL A 105 -16.26 4.67 -4.55
N ASN A 106 -15.72 4.90 -3.36
CA ASN A 106 -16.51 5.39 -2.22
C ASN A 106 -16.62 6.92 -2.20
N HIS A 107 -15.63 7.65 -2.73
CA HIS A 107 -15.56 9.12 -2.72
C HIS A 107 -15.18 9.70 -4.10
N PRO A 108 -15.91 9.37 -5.18
CA PRO A 108 -15.57 9.83 -6.53
C PRO A 108 -15.52 11.37 -6.64
N GLU A 109 -16.32 12.09 -5.84
CA GLU A 109 -16.36 13.55 -5.81
C GLU A 109 -15.08 14.18 -5.25
N LYS A 110 -14.34 13.45 -4.43
CA LYS A 110 -13.07 13.88 -3.83
C LYS A 110 -11.86 13.63 -4.74
N ILE A 111 -12.00 12.86 -5.79
CA ILE A 111 -10.88 12.44 -6.63
C ILE A 111 -10.87 13.25 -7.93
N ARG A 112 -9.75 13.94 -8.18
CA ARG A 112 -9.53 14.68 -9.42
C ARG A 112 -8.89 13.81 -10.51
N ARG A 113 -7.83 13.10 -10.13
CA ARG A 113 -7.03 12.23 -11.02
C ARG A 113 -6.44 11.08 -10.23
N MET A 114 -6.14 10.00 -10.94
CA MET A 114 -5.46 8.84 -10.38
C MET A 114 -4.36 8.37 -11.33
N ALA A 115 -3.24 7.94 -10.76
CA ALA A 115 -2.20 7.22 -11.45
C ALA A 115 -1.80 6.00 -10.60
N PHE A 116 -1.90 4.81 -11.17
CA PHE A 116 -1.56 3.58 -10.47
C PHE A 116 -0.48 2.82 -11.22
N HIS A 117 0.46 2.27 -10.47
CA HIS A 117 1.42 1.31 -10.95
C HIS A 117 1.08 -0.06 -10.35
N GLU A 118 0.75 -1.01 -11.22
CA GLU A 118 0.44 -2.41 -10.88
C GLU A 118 -0.52 -2.59 -9.69
N PRO A 119 -1.74 -1.99 -9.72
CA PRO A 119 -2.68 -2.11 -8.61
C PRO A 119 -3.13 -3.55 -8.42
N THR A 120 -3.09 -4.05 -7.17
CA THR A 120 -3.45 -5.45 -6.84
C THR A 120 -4.96 -5.64 -6.73
N VAL A 121 -5.64 -5.77 -7.87
CA VAL A 121 -7.11 -5.96 -7.94
C VAL A 121 -7.42 -7.41 -8.36
N TRP A 122 -7.03 -8.36 -7.54
CA TRP A 122 -7.15 -9.80 -7.85
C TRP A 122 -8.58 -10.25 -8.15
N GLY A 123 -9.57 -9.59 -7.54
CA GLY A 123 -10.98 -9.88 -7.81
C GLY A 123 -11.37 -9.74 -9.29
N CYS A 124 -10.64 -8.98 -10.10
CA CYS A 124 -10.91 -8.86 -11.53
C CYS A 124 -10.68 -10.18 -12.29
N LEU A 125 -9.86 -11.08 -11.78
CA LEU A 125 -9.64 -12.41 -12.38
C LEU A 125 -10.92 -13.24 -12.40
N GLN A 126 -11.83 -13.05 -11.44
CA GLN A 126 -13.11 -13.76 -11.41
C GLN A 126 -14.02 -13.42 -12.61
N HIS A 127 -13.77 -12.26 -13.24
CA HIS A 127 -14.54 -11.74 -14.35
C HIS A 127 -13.83 -11.91 -15.70
N THR A 128 -12.81 -12.75 -15.78
CA THR A 128 -12.11 -13.08 -17.02
C THR A 128 -12.29 -14.54 -17.40
N ASP A 129 -12.20 -14.87 -18.70
CA ASP A 129 -12.21 -16.25 -19.21
C ASP A 129 -10.79 -16.86 -19.22
N ARG A 130 -9.79 -16.19 -18.63
CA ARG A 130 -8.40 -16.62 -18.58
C ARG A 130 -8.18 -17.58 -17.40
N GLU A 131 -8.58 -18.86 -17.61
CA GLU A 131 -8.37 -19.92 -16.61
C GLU A 131 -6.89 -20.18 -16.31
N ASP A 132 -6.00 -19.94 -17.27
CA ASP A 132 -4.56 -19.98 -17.07
C ASP A 132 -4.10 -19.01 -15.99
N LEU A 133 -4.57 -17.75 -16.01
CA LEU A 133 -4.22 -16.75 -14.98
C LEU A 133 -4.87 -17.04 -13.61
N LYS A 134 -6.08 -17.59 -13.62
CA LYS A 134 -6.73 -17.99 -12.36
C LYS A 134 -5.96 -19.10 -11.67
N ASN A 135 -5.49 -20.10 -12.43
CA ASN A 135 -4.72 -21.22 -11.92
C ASN A 135 -3.35 -20.75 -11.41
N GLU A 136 -2.63 -19.93 -12.19
CA GLU A 136 -1.35 -19.33 -11.77
C GLU A 136 -1.51 -18.53 -10.48
N PHE A 137 -2.55 -17.71 -10.38
CA PHE A 137 -2.83 -16.95 -9.17
C PHE A 137 -3.19 -17.87 -7.98
N GLY A 138 -3.94 -18.94 -8.20
CA GLY A 138 -4.23 -19.94 -7.18
C GLY A 138 -2.96 -20.58 -6.61
N GLU A 139 -2.02 -20.98 -7.46
CA GLU A 139 -0.73 -21.53 -7.05
C GLU A 139 0.09 -20.51 -6.22
N VAL A 140 0.08 -19.24 -6.63
CA VAL A 140 0.73 -18.16 -5.88
C VAL A 140 0.10 -17.96 -4.51
N VAL A 141 -1.23 -17.93 -4.42
CA VAL A 141 -1.95 -17.82 -3.14
C VAL A 141 -1.63 -19.00 -2.23
N GLU A 142 -1.64 -20.22 -2.75
CA GLU A 142 -1.27 -21.41 -1.98
C GLU A 142 0.16 -21.29 -1.43
N THR A 143 1.10 -20.83 -2.23
CA THR A 143 2.51 -20.65 -1.81
C THR A 143 2.63 -19.62 -0.68
N PHE A 144 1.97 -18.46 -0.80
CA PHE A 144 2.11 -17.38 0.17
C PHE A 144 1.28 -17.57 1.45
N PHE A 145 0.19 -18.32 1.39
CA PHE A 145 -0.70 -18.52 2.53
C PHE A 145 -0.69 -19.95 3.08
N THR A 146 0.39 -20.70 2.83
CA THR A 146 0.59 -22.01 3.44
C THR A 146 0.77 -21.88 4.96
N GLU A 147 -0.02 -22.61 5.73
CA GLU A 147 0.11 -22.65 7.19
C GLU A 147 1.49 -23.17 7.60
N GLY A 148 2.10 -22.49 8.58
CA GLY A 148 3.39 -22.88 9.15
C GLY A 148 4.62 -22.45 8.36
N LEU A 149 4.46 -21.59 7.37
CA LEU A 149 5.61 -20.96 6.70
C LEU A 149 6.33 -20.04 7.68
N GLU A 150 7.65 -20.19 7.81
CA GLU A 150 8.46 -19.28 8.62
C GLU A 150 8.44 -17.88 7.99
N PRO A 151 8.37 -16.80 8.79
CA PRO A 151 8.27 -15.44 8.26
C PRO A 151 9.35 -15.05 7.24
N GLU A 152 10.57 -15.54 7.42
CA GLU A 152 11.69 -15.25 6.50
C GLU A 152 11.54 -16.01 5.17
N ASP A 153 11.00 -17.21 5.18
CA ASP A 153 10.72 -17.99 3.95
C ASP A 153 9.58 -17.34 3.17
N PHE A 154 8.53 -16.89 3.86
CA PHE A 154 7.48 -16.06 3.23
C PHE A 154 8.05 -14.80 2.56
N LEU A 155 8.89 -14.04 3.27
CA LEU A 155 9.48 -12.81 2.72
C LEU A 155 10.38 -13.09 1.52
N ARG A 156 11.16 -14.17 1.56
CA ARG A 156 12.00 -14.61 0.44
C ARG A 156 11.15 -14.91 -0.80
N ASP A 157 10.16 -15.78 -0.63
CA ASP A 157 9.28 -16.19 -1.73
C ASP A 157 8.51 -14.99 -2.30
N PHE A 158 8.00 -14.13 -1.44
CA PHE A 158 7.31 -12.90 -1.83
C PHE A 158 8.21 -11.95 -2.64
N VAL A 159 9.41 -11.67 -2.16
CA VAL A 159 10.34 -10.77 -2.83
C VAL A 159 10.83 -11.36 -4.15
N ASP A 160 11.15 -12.64 -4.19
CA ASP A 160 11.61 -13.32 -5.39
C ASP A 160 10.51 -13.40 -6.45
N TYR A 161 9.28 -13.66 -6.06
CA TYR A 161 8.14 -13.70 -6.98
C TYR A 161 7.92 -12.33 -7.67
N TRP A 162 7.93 -11.25 -6.91
CA TRP A 162 7.66 -9.91 -7.44
C TRP A 162 8.87 -9.25 -8.13
N ASN A 163 10.03 -9.86 -8.09
CA ASN A 163 11.24 -9.34 -8.74
C ASN A 163 11.83 -10.40 -9.68
N VAL A 164 12.86 -11.07 -9.22
CA VAL A 164 13.51 -12.19 -9.92
C VAL A 164 13.97 -13.23 -8.90
N PRO A 165 14.05 -14.51 -9.26
CA PRO A 165 14.60 -15.53 -8.37
C PRO A 165 15.96 -15.13 -7.79
N GLY A 166 16.12 -15.23 -6.46
CA GLY A 166 17.34 -14.81 -5.74
C GLY A 166 17.42 -13.33 -5.41
N ALA A 167 16.37 -12.54 -5.66
CA ALA A 167 16.32 -11.13 -5.32
C ALA A 167 16.48 -10.91 -3.81
N TRP A 168 15.84 -11.74 -2.98
CA TRP A 168 15.96 -11.70 -1.53
C TRP A 168 17.40 -11.91 -1.06
N ASP A 169 18.04 -12.94 -1.56
CA ASP A 169 19.41 -13.29 -1.15
C ASP A 169 20.45 -12.28 -1.64
N SER A 170 20.19 -11.61 -2.76
CA SER A 170 21.02 -10.52 -3.29
C SER A 170 20.80 -9.18 -2.59
N MET A 171 19.75 -9.06 -1.77
CA MET A 171 19.43 -7.83 -1.05
C MET A 171 20.42 -7.59 0.09
N LEU A 172 20.84 -6.33 0.27
CA LEU A 172 21.68 -5.94 1.41
C LEU A 172 20.96 -6.20 2.73
N ASP A 173 21.70 -6.64 3.78
CA ASP A 173 21.15 -6.98 5.08
C ASP A 173 20.28 -5.87 5.67
N ASN A 174 20.75 -4.62 5.61
CA ASN A 174 19.99 -3.46 6.10
C ASN A 174 18.67 -3.21 5.34
N ARG A 175 18.52 -3.75 4.14
CA ARG A 175 17.24 -3.72 3.41
C ARG A 175 16.35 -4.87 3.83
N ARG A 176 16.90 -6.07 4.01
CA ARG A 176 16.13 -7.21 4.55
C ARG A 176 15.58 -6.92 5.95
N ASP A 177 16.37 -6.24 6.81
CA ASP A 177 15.94 -5.82 8.14
C ASP A 177 14.76 -4.83 8.14
N MET A 178 14.48 -4.18 7.02
CA MET A 178 13.30 -3.31 6.87
C MET A 178 12.01 -4.10 6.59
N TRP A 179 12.13 -5.35 6.17
CA TRP A 179 11.01 -6.25 5.91
C TRP A 179 10.67 -7.14 7.11
N ARG A 180 11.65 -7.38 8.00
CA ARG A 180 11.53 -8.13 9.24
C ARG A 180 10.92 -7.30 10.35
#